data_5ba01a414fd6401fa76f4b590f761b9f
#
_entry.id   5ba01a414fd6401fa76f4b590f761b9f
#
_cell.length_a   1.000
_cell.length_b   1.000
_cell.length_c   1.000
_cell.angle_alpha   90.00
_cell.angle_beta   90.00
_cell.angle_gamma   90.00
#
_symmetry.space_group_name_H-M   'P 1'
#
loop_
_entity.id
_entity.type
_entity.pdbx_description
1 polymer ?
#
loop_
_entity_poly.entity_id
_entity_poly.type
_entity_poly.pdbx_seq_one_letter_code
_entity_poly.pdbx_strand_id
1 'polypeptide(L)'
;MLARELFYPLLAVLSLTSFVGMLYGNGGGLSQHLVLAISQFASYMLTLLLGLYVLGMVIGPTGTTEHMERAENYLVCLLTYLAMLSIIKNLLPTPFAPMYLLDLYVGLLAYKGASYVMGENESKGKVWITATVLALLLPWGICQILGLIVK
;
A
#
# COMPACT_ATOMS: atom_id res chain seq x y z
N MET A 1 -1.94 -12.53 -11.90
CA MET A 1 -2.67 -13.50 -11.07
C MET A 1 -1.93 -13.81 -9.76
N LEU A 2 -0.72 -14.32 -9.80
CA LEU A 2 0.05 -14.70 -8.59
C LEU A 2 0.24 -13.56 -7.57
N ALA A 3 0.50 -12.34 -8.00
CA ALA A 3 0.72 -11.21 -7.10
C ALA A 3 -0.53 -10.88 -6.27
N ARG A 4 -1.71 -10.97 -6.87
CA ARG A 4 -2.98 -10.72 -6.20
C ARG A 4 -3.35 -11.80 -5.19
N GLU A 5 -3.04 -13.07 -5.51
CA GLU A 5 -3.28 -14.20 -4.61
C GLU A 5 -2.42 -14.13 -3.34
N LEU A 6 -1.20 -13.58 -3.43
CA LEU A 6 -0.33 -13.35 -2.27
C LEU A 6 -0.73 -12.10 -1.47
N PHE A 7 -1.29 -11.10 -2.12
CA PHE A 7 -1.62 -9.81 -1.51
C PHE A 7 -2.72 -9.94 -0.45
N TYR A 8 -3.80 -10.68 -0.75
CA TYR A 8 -4.91 -10.82 0.20
C TYR A 8 -4.52 -11.52 1.51
N PRO A 9 -3.83 -12.69 1.49
CA PRO A 9 -3.38 -13.31 2.74
C PRO A 9 -2.37 -12.43 3.49
N LEU A 10 -1.53 -11.66 2.77
CA LEU A 10 -0.62 -10.71 3.40
C LEU A 10 -1.36 -9.61 4.15
N LEU A 11 -2.45 -9.07 3.59
CA LEU A 11 -3.31 -8.10 4.28
C LEU A 11 -3.99 -8.69 5.51
N ALA A 12 -4.38 -9.96 5.46
CA ALA A 12 -4.91 -10.65 6.64
C ALA A 12 -3.85 -10.75 7.75
N VAL A 13 -2.61 -11.11 7.41
CA VAL A 13 -1.48 -11.13 8.34
C VAL A 13 -1.20 -9.72 8.89
N LEU A 14 -1.20 -8.68 8.05
CA LEU A 14 -1.03 -7.30 8.47
C LEU A 14 -2.08 -6.91 9.52
N SER A 15 -3.35 -7.24 9.28
CA SER A 15 -4.44 -6.95 10.23
C SER A 15 -4.26 -7.68 11.56
N LEU A 16 -3.80 -8.94 11.53
CA LEU A 16 -3.52 -9.70 12.74
C LEU A 16 -2.35 -9.13 13.54
N THR A 17 -1.30 -8.62 12.87
CA THR A 17 -0.14 -8.03 13.55
C THR A 17 -0.48 -6.76 14.31
N SER A 18 -1.58 -6.05 13.98
CA SER A 18 -2.01 -4.87 14.74
C SER A 18 -2.39 -5.19 16.20
N PHE A 19 -2.74 -6.46 16.50
CA PHE A 19 -3.01 -6.91 17.87
C PHE A 19 -1.74 -7.15 18.70
N VAL A 20 -0.58 -7.27 18.07
CA VAL A 20 0.69 -7.49 18.78
C VAL A 20 1.03 -6.32 19.70
N GLY A 21 0.60 -5.09 19.37
CA GLY A 21 0.73 -3.92 20.22
C GLY A 21 0.11 -4.10 21.63
N MET A 22 -0.92 -4.92 21.76
CA MET A 22 -1.51 -5.24 23.07
C MET A 22 -0.53 -5.99 23.98
N LEU A 23 0.32 -6.84 23.41
CA LEU A 23 1.29 -7.64 24.17
C LEU A 23 2.39 -6.77 24.80
N TYR A 24 2.64 -5.60 24.22
CA TYR A 24 3.63 -4.65 24.72
C TYR A 24 3.08 -3.63 25.73
N GLY A 25 1.81 -3.79 26.15
CA GLY A 25 1.19 -2.90 27.12
C GLY A 25 0.93 -1.48 26.59
N ASN A 26 0.98 -1.28 25.27
CA ASN A 26 0.57 -0.04 24.63
C ASN A 26 -0.94 0.11 24.81
N GLY A 27 -1.34 0.89 25.80
CA GLY A 27 -2.64 0.97 26.43
C GLY A 27 -3.78 1.34 25.49
N GLY A 28 -4.25 0.35 24.74
CA GLY A 28 -5.48 0.41 23.99
C GLY A 28 -6.34 -0.81 24.29
N GLY A 29 -7.63 -0.63 24.46
CA GLY A 29 -8.57 -1.75 24.59
C GLY A 29 -8.66 -2.58 23.31
N LEU A 30 -9.18 -3.80 23.41
CA LEU A 30 -9.41 -4.70 22.27
C LEU A 30 -10.14 -4.01 21.11
N SER A 31 -11.09 -3.12 21.42
CA SER A 31 -11.83 -2.34 20.42
C SER A 31 -10.94 -1.43 19.58
N GLN A 32 -9.94 -0.79 20.17
CA GLN A 32 -9.02 0.09 19.44
C GLN A 32 -8.14 -0.70 18.48
N HIS A 33 -7.63 -1.85 18.90
CA HIS A 33 -6.83 -2.73 18.03
C HIS A 33 -7.67 -3.35 16.92
N LEU A 34 -8.93 -3.66 17.16
CA LEU A 34 -9.87 -4.11 16.14
C LEU A 34 -10.11 -3.04 15.08
N VAL A 35 -10.36 -1.80 15.51
CA VAL A 35 -10.51 -0.66 14.60
C VAL A 35 -9.26 -0.44 13.78
N LEU A 36 -8.08 -0.52 14.39
CA LEU A 36 -6.80 -0.37 13.70
C LEU A 36 -6.62 -1.47 12.64
N ALA A 37 -6.92 -2.72 12.99
CA ALA A 37 -6.84 -3.86 12.07
C ALA A 37 -7.74 -3.68 10.85
N ILE A 38 -9.00 -3.30 11.07
CA ILE A 38 -9.97 -3.05 10.00
C ILE A 38 -9.53 -1.85 9.16
N SER A 39 -9.06 -0.77 9.78
CA SER A 39 -8.60 0.42 9.09
C SER A 39 -7.38 0.16 8.22
N GLN A 40 -6.42 -0.63 8.68
CA GLN A 40 -5.26 -1.03 7.89
C GLN A 40 -5.66 -1.89 6.69
N PHE A 41 -6.50 -2.90 6.89
CA PHE A 41 -7.00 -3.74 5.81
C PHE A 41 -7.75 -2.90 4.76
N ALA A 42 -8.71 -2.09 5.19
CA ALA A 42 -9.52 -1.25 4.32
C ALA A 42 -8.66 -0.22 3.57
N SER A 43 -7.66 0.39 4.22
CA SER A 43 -6.80 1.40 3.59
C SER A 43 -6.01 0.81 2.41
N TYR A 44 -5.43 -0.37 2.54
CA TYR A 44 -4.72 -1.03 1.45
C TYR A 44 -5.65 -1.50 0.32
N MET A 45 -6.84 -2.03 0.67
CA MET A 45 -7.85 -2.41 -0.34
C MET A 45 -8.35 -1.21 -1.13
N LEU A 46 -8.70 -0.12 -0.45
CA LEU A 46 -9.13 1.11 -1.10
C LEU A 46 -8.00 1.75 -1.93
N THR A 47 -6.76 1.70 -1.44
CA THR A 47 -5.59 2.17 -2.20
C THR A 47 -5.41 1.38 -3.49
N LEU A 48 -5.60 0.06 -3.47
CA LEU A 48 -5.53 -0.75 -4.68
C LEU A 48 -6.61 -0.34 -5.68
N LEU A 49 -7.86 -0.22 -5.25
CA LEU A 49 -8.98 0.15 -6.13
C LEU A 49 -8.83 1.56 -6.71
N LEU A 50 -8.57 2.55 -5.85
CA LEU A 50 -8.39 3.93 -6.26
C LEU A 50 -7.11 4.11 -7.10
N GLY A 51 -6.05 3.41 -6.73
CA GLY A 51 -4.78 3.43 -7.44
C GLY A 51 -4.91 2.90 -8.86
N LEU A 52 -5.63 1.80 -9.06
CA LEU A 52 -5.91 1.25 -10.40
C LEU A 52 -6.76 2.22 -11.24
N TYR A 53 -7.76 2.84 -10.63
CA TYR A 53 -8.59 3.83 -11.31
C TYR A 53 -7.76 5.04 -11.79
N VAL A 54 -6.92 5.60 -10.92
CA VAL A 54 -6.07 6.75 -11.25
C VAL A 54 -4.98 6.38 -12.26
N LEU A 55 -4.33 5.20 -12.10
CA LEU A 55 -3.35 4.73 -13.08
C LEU A 55 -3.99 4.50 -14.46
N GLY A 56 -5.23 3.98 -14.50
CA GLY A 56 -5.99 3.84 -15.73
C GLY A 56 -6.21 5.18 -16.44
N MET A 57 -6.49 6.25 -15.69
CA MET A 57 -6.60 7.60 -16.25
C MET A 57 -5.25 8.12 -16.80
N VAL A 58 -4.15 7.83 -16.10
CA VAL A 58 -2.80 8.29 -16.51
C VAL A 58 -2.30 7.53 -17.75
N ILE A 59 -2.58 6.23 -17.83
CA ILE A 59 -2.25 5.40 -19.00
C ILE A 59 -3.07 5.84 -20.23
N GLY A 60 -4.30 6.33 -19.98
CA GLY A 60 -5.16 6.92 -21.00
C GLY A 60 -5.87 5.89 -21.89
N PRO A 61 -6.71 6.38 -22.85
CA PRO A 61 -7.53 5.52 -23.69
C PRO A 61 -6.74 4.67 -24.71
N THR A 62 -5.46 4.93 -24.87
CA THR A 62 -4.54 4.13 -25.70
C THR A 62 -4.01 2.90 -24.98
N GLY A 63 -4.31 2.76 -23.68
CA GLY A 63 -3.92 1.60 -22.89
C GLY A 63 -4.65 0.34 -23.35
N THR A 64 -3.86 -0.68 -23.75
CA THR A 64 -4.40 -2.01 -24.00
C THR A 64 -4.76 -2.70 -22.69
N THR A 65 -5.56 -3.76 -22.76
CA THR A 65 -5.85 -4.62 -21.58
C THR A 65 -4.58 -5.14 -20.94
N GLU A 66 -3.53 -5.37 -21.72
CA GLU A 66 -2.21 -5.78 -21.24
C GLU A 66 -1.53 -4.71 -20.38
N HIS A 67 -1.63 -3.42 -20.75
CA HIS A 67 -1.09 -2.32 -19.92
C HIS A 67 -1.81 -2.21 -18.58
N MET A 68 -3.11 -2.44 -18.56
CA MET A 68 -3.88 -2.43 -17.29
C MET A 68 -3.52 -3.61 -16.39
N GLU A 69 -3.31 -4.80 -16.93
CA GLU A 69 -2.86 -5.96 -16.16
C GLU A 69 -1.45 -5.75 -15.59
N ARG A 70 -0.54 -5.17 -16.38
CA ARG A 70 0.79 -4.80 -15.92
C ARG A 70 0.75 -3.72 -14.84
N ALA A 71 -0.13 -2.73 -14.97
CA ALA A 71 -0.34 -1.68 -13.98
C ALA A 71 -0.90 -2.26 -12.65
N GLU A 72 -1.82 -3.21 -12.72
CA GLU A 72 -2.33 -3.91 -11.55
C GLU A 72 -1.21 -4.67 -10.82
N ASN A 73 -0.46 -5.50 -11.54
CA ASN A 73 0.65 -6.25 -10.96
C ASN A 73 1.71 -5.33 -10.34
N TYR A 74 2.01 -4.23 -11.00
CA TYR A 74 2.93 -3.22 -10.53
C TYR A 74 2.47 -2.57 -9.22
N LEU A 75 1.22 -2.12 -9.16
CA LEU A 75 0.66 -1.50 -7.96
C LEU A 75 0.57 -2.50 -6.80
N VAL A 76 0.15 -3.73 -7.07
CA VAL A 76 0.12 -4.81 -6.08
C VAL A 76 1.51 -5.09 -5.51
N CYS A 77 2.56 -5.10 -6.33
CA CYS A 77 3.93 -5.26 -5.85
C CYS A 77 4.37 -4.13 -4.91
N LEU A 78 4.07 -2.87 -5.25
CA LEU A 78 4.38 -1.73 -4.40
C LEU A 78 3.64 -1.78 -3.06
N LEU A 79 2.36 -2.09 -3.09
CA LEU A 79 1.54 -2.21 -1.88
C LEU A 79 1.95 -3.42 -1.02
N THR A 80 2.36 -4.53 -1.65
CA THR A 80 2.89 -5.70 -0.95
C THR A 80 4.15 -5.33 -0.17
N TYR A 81 5.07 -4.60 -0.79
CA TYR A 81 6.27 -4.12 -0.11
C TYR A 81 5.94 -3.25 1.11
N LEU A 82 5.03 -2.26 0.95
CA LEU A 82 4.59 -1.41 2.05
C LEU A 82 3.85 -2.18 3.14
N ALA A 83 3.01 -3.16 2.78
CA ALA A 83 2.34 -4.01 3.73
C ALA A 83 3.32 -4.85 4.56
N MET A 84 4.39 -5.39 3.94
CA MET A 84 5.46 -6.08 4.66
C MET A 84 6.17 -5.16 5.65
N LEU A 85 6.50 -3.93 5.25
CA LEU A 85 7.08 -2.95 6.17
C LEU A 85 6.14 -2.61 7.32
N SER A 86 4.84 -2.49 7.04
CA SER A 86 3.82 -2.22 8.07
C SER A 86 3.70 -3.39 9.06
N ILE A 87 3.79 -4.63 8.59
CA ILE A 87 3.86 -5.82 9.47
C ILE A 87 5.06 -5.72 10.41
N ILE A 88 6.24 -5.42 9.89
CA ILE A 88 7.45 -5.28 10.71
C ILE A 88 7.28 -4.14 11.73
N LYS A 89 6.73 -2.99 11.33
CA LYS A 89 6.44 -1.88 12.23
C LYS A 89 5.48 -2.28 13.37
N ASN A 90 4.44 -3.05 13.06
CA ASN A 90 3.49 -3.53 14.06
C ASN A 90 4.13 -4.54 15.04
N LEU A 91 5.13 -5.29 14.63
CA LEU A 91 5.86 -6.25 15.45
C LEU A 91 6.91 -5.60 16.37
N LEU A 92 7.33 -4.38 16.08
CA LEU A 92 8.34 -3.68 16.90
C LEU A 92 7.68 -3.02 18.11
N PRO A 93 8.27 -3.16 19.33
CA PRO A 93 7.74 -2.56 20.54
C PRO A 93 7.86 -1.04 20.59
N THR A 94 8.80 -0.49 19.81
CA THR A 94 9.05 0.96 19.73
C THR A 94 9.17 1.41 18.28
N PRO A 95 8.73 2.64 17.95
CA PRO A 95 8.92 3.19 16.61
C PRO A 95 10.42 3.25 16.27
N PHE A 96 10.80 2.57 15.21
CA PHE A 96 12.17 2.58 14.71
C PHE A 96 12.28 3.55 13.54
N ALA A 97 12.86 4.73 13.80
CA ALA A 97 12.94 5.81 12.82
C ALA A 97 13.49 5.40 11.43
N PRO A 98 14.53 4.54 11.30
CA PRO A 98 15.01 4.10 10.00
C PRO A 98 13.96 3.37 9.14
N MET A 99 12.90 2.80 9.75
CA MET A 99 11.82 2.14 8.98
C MET A 99 11.06 3.12 8.08
N TYR A 100 10.96 4.39 8.47
CA TYR A 100 10.33 5.40 7.61
C TYR A 100 11.15 5.71 6.36
N LEU A 101 12.49 5.55 6.41
CA LEU A 101 13.34 5.67 5.24
C LEU A 101 13.10 4.52 4.24
N LEU A 102 12.75 3.33 4.74
CA LEU A 102 12.39 2.20 3.89
C LEU A 102 11.05 2.42 3.16
N ASP A 103 10.12 3.18 3.75
CA ASP A 103 8.91 3.59 3.03
C ASP A 103 9.24 4.44 1.80
N LEU A 104 10.24 5.33 1.90
CA LEU A 104 10.69 6.14 0.76
C LEU A 104 11.34 5.31 -0.34
N TYR A 105 11.90 4.14 -0.01
CA TYR A 105 12.46 3.22 -1.00
C TYR A 105 11.41 2.73 -1.99
N VAL A 106 10.12 2.81 -1.64
CA VAL A 106 9.03 2.52 -2.59
C VAL A 106 9.11 3.39 -3.84
N GLY A 107 9.59 4.63 -3.71
CA GLY A 107 9.79 5.52 -4.87
C GLY A 107 10.82 4.98 -5.87
N LEU A 108 11.89 4.34 -5.40
CA LEU A 108 12.89 3.69 -6.25
C LEU A 108 12.34 2.42 -6.90
N LEU A 109 11.58 1.62 -6.16
CA LEU A 109 10.88 0.46 -6.71
C LEU A 109 9.87 0.88 -7.77
N ALA A 110 9.12 1.95 -7.52
CA ALA A 110 8.18 2.52 -8.46
C ALA A 110 8.88 3.00 -9.74
N TYR A 111 10.04 3.64 -9.62
CA TYR A 111 10.83 4.08 -10.78
C TYR A 111 11.24 2.91 -11.68
N LYS A 112 11.80 1.86 -11.07
CA LYS A 112 12.20 0.66 -11.82
C LYS A 112 11.01 -0.08 -12.44
N GLY A 113 9.89 -0.16 -11.71
CA GLY A 113 8.69 -0.83 -12.18
C GLY A 113 7.90 -0.07 -13.25
N ALA A 114 8.02 1.26 -13.31
CA ALA A 114 7.30 2.07 -14.29
C ALA A 114 7.66 1.71 -15.74
N SER A 115 8.90 1.31 -16.00
CA SER A 115 9.33 0.82 -17.30
C SER A 115 8.68 -0.52 -17.71
N TYR A 116 8.29 -1.34 -16.73
CA TYR A 116 7.54 -2.57 -16.97
C TYR A 116 6.12 -2.29 -17.48
N VAL A 117 5.49 -1.22 -17.01
CA VAL A 117 4.12 -0.85 -17.40
C VAL A 117 4.08 -0.19 -18.76
N MET A 118 4.93 0.81 -18.99
CA MET A 118 4.85 1.70 -20.15
C MET A 118 6.04 1.59 -21.12
N GLY A 119 7.05 0.77 -20.81
CA GLY A 119 8.28 0.73 -21.58
C GLY A 119 9.08 2.04 -21.44
N GLU A 120 9.80 2.44 -22.49
CA GLU A 120 10.63 3.65 -22.53
C GLU A 120 9.87 4.91 -23.04
N ASN A 121 8.54 4.95 -22.88
CA ASN A 121 7.70 6.05 -23.34
C ASN A 121 7.73 7.25 -22.39
N GLU A 122 7.36 8.44 -22.90
CA GLU A 122 7.25 9.69 -22.14
C GLU A 122 6.29 9.58 -20.94
N SER A 123 5.29 8.70 -21.03
CA SER A 123 4.32 8.44 -19.95
C SER A 123 4.91 7.71 -18.74
N LYS A 124 6.11 7.13 -18.85
CA LYS A 124 6.81 6.45 -17.75
C LYS A 124 6.98 7.34 -16.51
N GLY A 125 7.38 8.60 -16.72
CA GLY A 125 7.54 9.55 -15.62
C GLY A 125 6.24 9.85 -14.90
N LYS A 126 5.14 9.98 -15.64
CA LYS A 126 3.80 10.21 -15.07
C LYS A 126 3.35 9.00 -14.25
N VAL A 127 3.50 7.79 -14.78
CA VAL A 127 3.15 6.54 -14.08
C VAL A 127 3.98 6.38 -12.81
N TRP A 128 5.29 6.63 -12.86
CA TRP A 128 6.17 6.57 -11.71
C TRP A 128 5.74 7.52 -10.59
N ILE A 129 5.58 8.82 -10.91
CA ILE A 129 5.20 9.84 -9.91
C ILE A 129 3.83 9.49 -9.33
N THR A 130 2.86 9.19 -10.17
CA THR A 130 1.49 8.84 -9.74
C THR A 130 1.49 7.62 -8.83
N ALA A 131 2.17 6.53 -9.21
CA ALA A 131 2.22 5.31 -8.41
C ALA A 131 2.93 5.54 -7.07
N THR A 132 4.01 6.32 -7.04
CA THR A 132 4.72 6.64 -5.80
C THR A 132 3.85 7.44 -4.84
N VAL A 133 3.18 8.48 -5.34
CA VAL A 133 2.28 9.32 -4.55
C VAL A 133 1.10 8.50 -4.02
N LEU A 134 0.47 7.70 -4.89
CA LEU A 134 -0.65 6.84 -4.50
C LEU A 134 -0.23 5.82 -3.43
N ALA A 135 0.89 5.14 -3.62
CA ALA A 135 1.33 4.10 -2.70
C ALA A 135 1.73 4.66 -1.33
N LEU A 136 2.31 5.85 -1.25
CA LEU A 136 2.72 6.46 0.01
C LEU A 136 1.60 7.21 0.73
N LEU A 137 0.81 8.00 -0.01
CA LEU A 137 -0.16 8.90 0.61
C LEU A 137 -1.54 8.27 0.84
N LEU A 138 -2.02 7.40 -0.05
CA LEU A 138 -3.36 6.84 0.08
C LEU A 138 -3.52 5.93 1.30
N PRO A 139 -2.64 4.93 1.57
CA PRO A 139 -2.82 4.08 2.73
C PRO A 139 -2.80 4.88 4.04
N TRP A 140 -1.88 5.84 4.14
CA TRP A 140 -1.78 6.72 5.31
C TRP A 140 -3.00 7.63 5.43
N GLY A 141 -3.41 8.32 4.36
CA GLY A 141 -4.54 9.25 4.36
C GLY A 141 -5.86 8.57 4.67
N ILE A 142 -6.12 7.40 4.05
CA ILE A 142 -7.34 6.62 4.29
C ILE A 142 -7.37 6.14 5.75
N CYS A 143 -6.24 5.66 6.28
CA CYS A 143 -6.15 5.21 7.66
C CYS A 143 -6.45 6.36 8.65
N GLN A 144 -5.98 7.58 8.39
CA GLN A 144 -6.29 8.77 9.20
C GLN A 144 -7.78 9.14 9.13
N ILE A 145 -8.37 9.13 7.94
CA ILE A 145 -9.80 9.43 7.77
C ILE A 145 -10.67 8.40 8.50
N LEU A 146 -10.36 7.11 8.35
CA LEU A 146 -11.09 6.05 9.07
C LEU A 146 -10.94 6.17 10.58
N GLY A 147 -9.76 6.53 11.07
CA GLY A 147 -9.51 6.80 12.48
C GLY A 147 -10.28 8.00 13.04
N LEU A 148 -10.61 9.01 12.21
CA LEU A 148 -11.44 10.14 12.59
C LEU A 148 -12.94 9.79 12.65
N ILE A 149 -13.41 8.90 11.76
CA ILE A 149 -14.82 8.50 11.69
C ILE A 149 -15.21 7.61 12.88
N VAL A 150 -14.26 6.84 13.41
CA VAL A 150 -14.51 5.86 14.49
C VAL A 150 -14.31 6.47 15.89
N LYS A 151 -13.85 7.72 16.01
CA LYS A 151 -13.82 8.46 17.26
C LYS A 151 -15.18 9.01 17.61
#